data_9309061bbd34f4bcf472413ec31281e5
#
_entry.id   9309061bbd34f4bcf472413ec31281e5
#
_cell.length_a   1.000
_cell.length_b   1.000
_cell.length_c   1.000
_cell.angle_alpha   90.00
_cell.angle_beta   90.00
_cell.angle_gamma   90.00
#
_symmetry.space_group_name_H-M   'P 1'
#
loop_
_entity.id
_entity.type
_entity.pdbx_description
1 polymer ?
#
loop_
_entity_poly.entity_id
_entity_poly.type
_entity_poly.pdbx_seq_one_letter_code
_entity_poly.pdbx_strand_id
1 'polypeptide(L)'
;HNITYKIGYYLHLNNPKEWAFIILFSIIASLFFVFLDKLVLVGFQKRKIWSDTKYPIFNYFIWVITSVIFILGGTSVGYFISPDADGSGIPEMKTVLSGVPIYRYFSFNAFVGKSLGLFAVLVSGASVGKVGPYVHLSCLICTRLMKSNYFEKIDKSTSIKTTMLSVACATGITFALGCPLGGVLFSIESTASIYMVSNLWKSFFSSVICCFIFKMFYGETII
;
A
#
# COMPACT_ATOMS: atom_id res chain seq x y z
N HIS A 1 31.89 3.56 25.86
CA HIS A 1 30.76 4.53 25.73
C HIS A 1 30.68 5.21 24.33
N ASN A 2 31.77 5.33 23.58
CA ASN A 2 31.78 6.03 22.28
C ASN A 2 31.32 5.18 21.08
N ILE A 3 31.39 3.85 21.16
CA ILE A 3 31.04 2.96 20.05
C ILE A 3 29.52 2.80 19.92
N THR A 4 28.84 2.59 21.03
CA THR A 4 27.37 2.51 21.07
C THR A 4 26.69 3.83 20.67
N TYR A 5 27.28 4.97 21.04
CA TYR A 5 26.79 6.28 20.63
C TYR A 5 27.00 6.52 19.13
N LYS A 6 28.17 6.13 18.57
CA LYS A 6 28.44 6.20 17.13
C LYS A 6 27.52 5.26 16.33
N ILE A 7 27.31 4.03 16.78
CA ILE A 7 26.40 3.08 16.14
C ILE A 7 24.96 3.63 16.16
N GLY A 8 24.49 4.18 17.29
CA GLY A 8 23.18 4.81 17.39
C GLY A 8 23.01 6.05 16.49
N TYR A 9 24.07 6.83 16.30
CA TYR A 9 24.09 7.99 15.42
C TYR A 9 24.06 7.58 13.93
N TYR A 10 24.82 6.54 13.55
CA TYR A 10 24.80 6.00 12.18
C TYR A 10 23.51 5.28 11.82
N LEU A 11 22.82 4.69 12.79
CA LEU A 11 21.54 4.01 12.58
C LEU A 11 20.33 4.96 12.67
N HIS A 12 20.52 6.25 12.90
CA HIS A 12 19.44 7.21 13.15
C HIS A 12 18.39 6.70 14.18
N LEU A 13 18.83 5.91 15.16
CA LEU A 13 17.98 5.33 16.21
C LEU A 13 17.52 6.39 17.24
N ASN A 14 18.02 7.62 17.14
CA ASN A 14 17.92 8.61 18.21
C ASN A 14 16.63 9.48 18.20
N ASN A 15 15.72 9.29 17.22
CA ASN A 15 14.49 10.07 17.17
C ASN A 15 13.26 9.22 17.57
N PRO A 16 12.83 9.23 18.84
CA PRO A 16 11.70 8.43 19.30
C PRO A 16 10.40 8.75 18.56
N LYS A 17 10.26 9.99 18.03
CA LYS A 17 9.09 10.40 17.24
C LYS A 17 9.01 9.70 15.87
N GLU A 18 10.14 9.43 15.23
CA GLU A 18 10.17 8.71 13.96
C GLU A 18 9.73 7.25 14.15
N TRP A 19 10.20 6.61 15.21
CA TRP A 19 9.81 5.23 15.54
C TRP A 19 8.34 5.14 15.93
N ALA A 20 7.84 6.07 16.74
CA ALA A 20 6.42 6.15 17.08
C ALA A 20 5.56 6.33 15.82
N PHE A 21 6.01 7.17 14.88
CA PHE A 21 5.35 7.34 13.59
C PHE A 21 5.31 6.04 12.79
N ILE A 22 6.44 5.32 12.68
CA ILE A 22 6.54 4.08 11.92
C ILE A 22 5.60 3.01 12.51
N ILE A 23 5.55 2.86 13.83
CA ILE A 23 4.65 1.91 14.49
C ILE A 23 3.19 2.26 14.20
N LEU A 24 2.79 3.52 14.43
CA LEU A 24 1.43 3.98 14.21
C LEU A 24 1.01 3.82 12.74
N PHE A 25 1.88 4.23 11.83
CA PHE A 25 1.66 4.11 10.39
C PHE A 25 1.48 2.64 9.97
N SER A 26 2.38 1.74 10.42
CA SER A 26 2.34 0.33 10.07
C SER A 26 1.05 -0.34 10.52
N ILE A 27 0.57 -0.02 11.72
CA ILE A 27 -0.69 -0.55 12.26
C ILE A 27 -1.88 -0.05 11.43
N ILE A 28 -1.96 1.26 11.19
CA ILE A 28 -3.08 1.86 10.44
C ILE A 28 -3.13 1.34 9.00
N ALA A 29 -1.98 1.33 8.32
CA ALA A 29 -1.90 0.86 6.94
C ALA A 29 -2.29 -0.63 6.82
N SER A 30 -1.78 -1.48 7.71
CA SER A 30 -2.08 -2.91 7.70
C SER A 30 -3.54 -3.20 8.00
N LEU A 31 -4.15 -2.53 8.97
CA LEU A 31 -5.58 -2.68 9.28
C LEU A 31 -6.45 -2.23 8.11
N PHE A 32 -6.08 -1.13 7.44
CA PHE A 32 -6.78 -0.66 6.26
C PHE A 32 -6.71 -1.68 5.11
N PHE A 33 -5.56 -2.28 4.87
CA PHE A 33 -5.40 -3.31 3.83
C PHE A 33 -6.17 -4.59 4.15
N VAL A 34 -6.17 -5.03 5.41
CA VAL A 34 -7.02 -6.15 5.85
C VAL A 34 -8.49 -5.86 5.60
N PHE A 35 -8.94 -4.63 5.91
CA PHE A 35 -10.30 -4.20 5.64
C PHE A 35 -10.64 -4.25 4.14
N LEU A 36 -9.77 -3.72 3.28
CA LEU A 36 -9.94 -3.77 1.83
C LEU A 36 -10.01 -5.21 1.30
N ASP A 37 -9.07 -6.07 1.71
CA ASP A 37 -9.05 -7.46 1.27
C ASP A 37 -10.33 -8.21 1.71
N LYS A 38 -10.81 -7.97 2.93
CA LYS A 38 -12.08 -8.56 3.39
C LYS A 38 -13.28 -8.07 2.58
N LEU A 39 -13.33 -6.79 2.25
CA LEU A 39 -14.38 -6.24 1.37
C LEU A 39 -14.34 -6.91 0.00
N VAL A 40 -13.16 -7.09 -0.59
CA VAL A 40 -12.98 -7.77 -1.87
C VAL A 40 -13.48 -9.21 -1.79
N LEU A 41 -13.14 -9.95 -0.72
CA LEU A 41 -13.60 -11.33 -0.52
C LEU A 41 -15.13 -11.41 -0.45
N VAL A 42 -15.76 -10.52 0.32
CA VAL A 42 -17.23 -10.47 0.41
C VAL A 42 -17.87 -10.12 -0.94
N GLY A 43 -17.30 -9.17 -1.67
CA GLY A 43 -17.76 -8.79 -3.00
C GLY A 43 -17.67 -9.96 -4.00
N PHE A 44 -16.55 -10.67 -3.98
CA PHE A 44 -16.31 -11.83 -4.83
C PHE A 44 -17.24 -13.01 -4.50
N GLN A 45 -17.48 -13.27 -3.21
CA GLN A 45 -18.44 -14.31 -2.77
C GLN A 45 -19.87 -14.00 -3.19
N LYS A 46 -20.32 -12.75 -3.01
CA LYS A 46 -21.66 -12.32 -3.48
C LYS A 46 -21.80 -12.48 -4.99
N ARG A 47 -20.78 -12.10 -5.74
CA ARG A 47 -20.77 -12.26 -7.19
C ARG A 47 -20.85 -13.74 -7.60
N LYS A 48 -20.13 -14.63 -6.90
CA LYS A 48 -20.21 -16.07 -7.12
C LYS A 48 -21.65 -16.61 -6.90
N ILE A 49 -22.30 -16.17 -5.82
CA ILE A 49 -23.71 -16.56 -5.52
C ILE A 49 -24.65 -16.06 -6.63
N TRP A 50 -24.46 -14.86 -7.14
CA TRP A 50 -25.32 -14.32 -8.22
C TRP A 50 -25.16 -15.05 -9.54
N SER A 51 -23.98 -15.61 -9.80
CA SER A 51 -23.72 -16.38 -11.03
C SER A 51 -24.09 -17.86 -10.91
N ASP A 52 -24.48 -18.36 -9.74
CA ASP A 52 -24.82 -19.76 -9.53
C ASP A 52 -26.29 -20.04 -9.90
N THR A 53 -26.53 -20.36 -11.17
CA THR A 53 -27.83 -20.69 -11.74
C THR A 53 -27.83 -22.16 -12.21
N LYS A 54 -29.02 -22.75 -12.36
CA LYS A 54 -29.17 -24.17 -12.80
C LYS A 54 -28.57 -24.47 -14.18
N TYR A 55 -28.37 -23.47 -15.03
CA TYR A 55 -27.91 -23.63 -16.40
C TYR A 55 -26.48 -23.14 -16.58
N PRO A 56 -25.50 -23.97 -16.94
CA PRO A 56 -24.09 -23.61 -17.02
C PRO A 56 -23.78 -22.50 -18.06
N ILE A 57 -24.54 -22.47 -19.15
CA ILE A 57 -24.39 -21.43 -20.19
C ILE A 57 -24.79 -20.03 -19.64
N PHE A 58 -25.87 -19.95 -18.89
CA PHE A 58 -26.30 -18.69 -18.26
C PHE A 58 -25.28 -18.24 -17.20
N ASN A 59 -24.72 -19.14 -16.42
CA ASN A 59 -23.67 -18.82 -15.44
C ASN A 59 -22.47 -18.15 -16.11
N TYR A 60 -22.04 -18.66 -17.25
CA TYR A 60 -20.93 -18.08 -18.00
C TYR A 60 -21.25 -16.62 -18.44
N PHE A 61 -22.41 -16.39 -19.05
CA PHE A 61 -22.80 -15.05 -19.49
C PHE A 61 -22.94 -14.07 -18.32
N ILE A 62 -23.57 -14.48 -17.22
CA ILE A 62 -23.70 -13.65 -16.02
C ILE A 62 -22.31 -13.31 -15.45
N TRP A 63 -21.40 -14.29 -15.40
CA TRP A 63 -20.04 -14.08 -14.92
C TRP A 63 -19.27 -13.07 -15.79
N VAL A 64 -19.35 -13.18 -17.11
CA VAL A 64 -18.71 -12.25 -18.04
C VAL A 64 -19.31 -10.86 -17.95
N ILE A 65 -20.62 -10.72 -17.97
CA ILE A 65 -21.30 -9.43 -17.91
C ILE A 65 -21.00 -8.72 -16.60
N THR A 66 -21.07 -9.40 -15.47
CA THR A 66 -20.73 -8.82 -14.16
C THR A 66 -19.26 -8.42 -14.08
N SER A 67 -18.32 -9.19 -14.65
CA SER A 67 -16.90 -8.80 -14.74
C SER A 67 -16.73 -7.49 -15.49
N VAL A 68 -17.36 -7.38 -16.67
CA VAL A 68 -17.28 -6.17 -17.50
C VAL A 68 -17.86 -4.95 -16.77
N ILE A 69 -19.01 -5.11 -16.10
CA ILE A 69 -19.63 -4.03 -15.33
C ILE A 69 -18.70 -3.55 -14.20
N PHE A 70 -18.08 -4.45 -13.45
CA PHE A 70 -17.16 -4.09 -12.38
C PHE A 70 -15.88 -3.42 -12.91
N ILE A 71 -15.33 -3.87 -14.04
CA ILE A 71 -14.16 -3.24 -14.66
C ILE A 71 -14.52 -1.83 -15.15
N LEU A 72 -15.63 -1.68 -15.88
CA LEU A 72 -16.08 -0.38 -16.35
C LEU A 72 -16.40 0.57 -15.19
N GLY A 73 -16.99 0.06 -14.11
CA GLY A 73 -17.21 0.84 -12.90
C GLY A 73 -15.88 1.29 -12.26
N GLY A 74 -14.89 0.40 -12.15
CA GLY A 74 -13.58 0.72 -11.60
C GLY A 74 -12.82 1.77 -12.43
N THR A 75 -12.82 1.63 -13.75
CA THR A 75 -12.20 2.63 -14.65
C THR A 75 -12.93 3.97 -14.63
N SER A 76 -14.26 3.95 -14.54
CA SER A 76 -15.05 5.19 -14.42
C SER A 76 -14.72 5.94 -13.12
N VAL A 77 -14.51 5.24 -12.02
CA VAL A 77 -14.09 5.85 -10.74
C VAL A 77 -12.75 6.57 -10.89
N GLY A 78 -11.76 5.95 -11.56
CA GLY A 78 -10.49 6.61 -11.89
C GLY A 78 -10.70 7.89 -12.68
N TYR A 79 -11.47 7.83 -13.75
CA TYR A 79 -11.71 8.96 -14.63
C TYR A 79 -12.46 10.13 -13.94
N PHE A 80 -13.52 9.84 -13.17
CA PHE A 80 -14.38 10.89 -12.59
C PHE A 80 -13.88 11.45 -11.27
N ILE A 81 -13.24 10.61 -10.41
CA ILE A 81 -12.83 11.04 -9.07
C ILE A 81 -11.42 11.59 -9.08
N SER A 82 -10.47 10.87 -9.68
CA SER A 82 -9.07 11.32 -9.76
C SER A 82 -8.33 10.58 -10.87
N PRO A 83 -7.94 11.27 -11.94
CA PRO A 83 -7.06 10.71 -12.97
C PRO A 83 -5.70 10.27 -12.40
N ASP A 84 -5.24 10.94 -11.32
CA ASP A 84 -3.98 10.61 -10.63
C ASP A 84 -4.03 9.26 -9.87
N ALA A 85 -5.23 8.66 -9.75
CA ALA A 85 -5.41 7.34 -9.17
C ALA A 85 -5.14 6.21 -10.17
N ASP A 86 -5.05 6.47 -11.46
CA ASP A 86 -4.80 5.47 -12.49
C ASP A 86 -3.38 4.90 -12.41
N GLY A 87 -3.16 3.76 -13.06
CA GLY A 87 -1.87 3.10 -13.13
C GLY A 87 -1.48 2.26 -11.89
N SER A 88 -0.28 1.73 -11.93
CA SER A 88 0.28 0.89 -10.87
C SER A 88 0.63 1.68 -9.59
N GLY A 89 1.22 2.86 -9.74
CA GLY A 89 1.74 3.67 -8.65
C GLY A 89 3.23 3.46 -8.35
N ILE A 90 3.84 2.37 -8.81
CA ILE A 90 5.28 2.11 -8.58
C ILE A 90 6.17 3.07 -9.37
N PRO A 91 5.95 3.32 -10.68
CA PRO A 91 6.76 4.26 -11.44
C PRO A 91 6.70 5.68 -10.89
N GLU A 92 5.51 6.14 -10.52
CA GLU A 92 5.28 7.46 -9.94
C GLU A 92 5.99 7.59 -8.59
N MET A 93 5.92 6.55 -7.75
CA MET A 93 6.64 6.54 -6.48
C MET A 93 8.16 6.57 -6.68
N LYS A 94 8.68 5.91 -7.71
CA LYS A 94 10.11 5.98 -8.06
C LYS A 94 10.52 7.41 -8.41
N THR A 95 9.72 8.14 -9.16
CA THR A 95 10.00 9.55 -9.51
C THR A 95 9.91 10.45 -8.28
N VAL A 96 8.94 10.23 -7.37
CA VAL A 96 8.84 10.98 -6.12
C VAL A 96 10.05 10.74 -5.21
N LEU A 97 10.49 9.50 -5.08
CA LEU A 97 11.65 9.13 -4.26
C LEU A 97 12.98 9.62 -4.87
N SER A 98 13.05 9.84 -6.18
CA SER A 98 14.20 10.49 -6.83
C SER A 98 14.21 12.02 -6.64
N GLY A 99 13.23 12.60 -5.95
CA GLY A 99 13.17 14.02 -5.61
C GLY A 99 12.31 14.88 -6.52
N VAL A 100 11.60 14.29 -7.49
CA VAL A 100 10.69 15.04 -8.37
C VAL A 100 9.28 15.07 -7.75
N PRO A 101 8.76 16.24 -7.33
CA PRO A 101 7.44 16.32 -6.74
C PRO A 101 6.35 16.12 -7.80
N ILE A 102 5.45 15.17 -7.61
CA ILE A 102 4.25 15.02 -8.43
C ILE A 102 3.08 15.68 -7.67
N TYR A 103 2.61 16.81 -8.21
CA TYR A 103 1.48 17.54 -7.64
C TYR A 103 0.20 16.71 -7.78
N ARG A 104 -0.68 16.77 -6.76
CA ARG A 104 -1.96 16.06 -6.65
C ARG A 104 -1.89 14.54 -6.43
N TYR A 105 -0.75 13.89 -6.65
CA TYR A 105 -0.60 12.45 -6.48
C TYR A 105 -0.97 11.95 -5.07
N PHE A 106 -0.70 12.78 -4.05
CA PHE A 106 -1.06 12.51 -2.65
C PHE A 106 -2.36 13.19 -2.20
N SER A 107 -3.31 13.38 -3.11
CA SER A 107 -4.62 13.96 -2.78
C SER A 107 -5.54 12.93 -2.09
N PHE A 108 -6.55 13.43 -1.36
CA PHE A 108 -7.56 12.56 -0.76
C PHE A 108 -8.44 11.89 -1.83
N ASN A 109 -8.71 12.61 -2.91
CA ASN A 109 -9.47 12.06 -4.02
C ASN A 109 -8.74 10.89 -4.68
N ALA A 110 -7.39 10.95 -4.80
CA ALA A 110 -6.59 9.84 -5.28
C ALA A 110 -6.68 8.61 -4.35
N PHE A 111 -6.73 8.83 -3.02
CA PHE A 111 -6.92 7.75 -2.06
C PHE A 111 -8.26 7.03 -2.23
N VAL A 112 -9.36 7.80 -2.32
CA VAL A 112 -10.70 7.24 -2.53
C VAL A 112 -10.81 6.56 -3.89
N GLY A 113 -10.36 7.24 -4.95
CA GLY A 113 -10.37 6.70 -6.31
C GLY A 113 -9.60 5.38 -6.43
N LYS A 114 -8.37 5.33 -5.85
CA LYS A 114 -7.54 4.12 -5.86
C LYS A 114 -8.17 2.97 -5.08
N SER A 115 -8.74 3.25 -3.90
CA SER A 115 -9.38 2.23 -3.05
C SER A 115 -10.61 1.62 -3.74
N LEU A 116 -11.49 2.46 -4.29
CA LEU A 116 -12.70 2.01 -4.97
C LEU A 116 -12.38 1.32 -6.31
N GLY A 117 -11.45 1.87 -7.09
CA GLY A 117 -11.00 1.27 -8.34
C GLY A 117 -10.39 -0.11 -8.12
N LEU A 118 -9.51 -0.23 -7.12
CA LEU A 118 -8.90 -1.51 -6.75
C LEU A 118 -9.97 -2.53 -6.30
N PHE A 119 -10.91 -2.12 -5.45
CA PHE A 119 -12.02 -2.97 -5.01
C PHE A 119 -12.81 -3.50 -6.22
N ALA A 120 -13.22 -2.63 -7.12
CA ALA A 120 -14.02 -3.01 -8.28
C ALA A 120 -13.26 -3.98 -9.21
N VAL A 121 -11.99 -3.70 -9.49
CA VAL A 121 -11.16 -4.54 -10.37
C VAL A 121 -10.89 -5.91 -9.74
N LEU A 122 -10.60 -5.99 -8.44
CA LEU A 122 -10.39 -7.28 -7.78
C LEU A 122 -11.67 -8.11 -7.68
N VAL A 123 -12.82 -7.48 -7.40
CA VAL A 123 -14.13 -8.18 -7.38
C VAL A 123 -14.53 -8.65 -8.78
N SER A 124 -14.09 -7.98 -9.86
CA SER A 124 -14.32 -8.45 -11.23
C SER A 124 -13.65 -9.79 -11.54
N GLY A 125 -12.66 -10.21 -10.74
CA GLY A 125 -11.87 -11.43 -11.00
C GLY A 125 -10.85 -11.27 -12.13
N ALA A 126 -10.52 -10.03 -12.53
CA ALA A 126 -9.46 -9.78 -13.48
C ALA A 126 -8.09 -10.17 -12.89
N SER A 127 -7.21 -10.74 -13.72
CA SER A 127 -5.84 -11.10 -13.33
C SER A 127 -4.95 -9.86 -13.18
N VAL A 128 -5.26 -9.00 -12.22
CA VAL A 128 -4.51 -7.78 -11.93
C VAL A 128 -3.86 -7.89 -10.56
N GLY A 129 -2.56 -7.55 -10.50
CA GLY A 129 -1.78 -7.58 -9.26
C GLY A 129 -2.15 -6.44 -8.32
N LYS A 130 -2.20 -6.73 -7.02
CA LYS A 130 -2.50 -5.74 -5.98
C LYS A 130 -1.27 -4.98 -5.45
N VAL A 131 -0.05 -5.39 -5.83
CA VAL A 131 1.20 -4.83 -5.30
C VAL A 131 1.32 -3.32 -5.54
N GLY A 132 1.17 -2.89 -6.80
CA GLY A 132 1.28 -1.47 -7.17
C GLY A 132 0.28 -0.57 -6.46
N PRO A 133 -1.03 -0.87 -6.53
CA PRO A 133 -2.05 -0.14 -5.81
C PRO A 133 -1.81 -0.07 -4.29
N TYR A 134 -1.31 -1.11 -3.65
CA TYR A 134 -1.00 -1.09 -2.23
C TYR A 134 0.20 -0.21 -1.89
N VAL A 135 1.21 -0.14 -2.76
CA VAL A 135 2.31 0.81 -2.63
C VAL A 135 1.79 2.25 -2.64
N HIS A 136 0.95 2.60 -3.60
CA HIS A 136 0.38 3.95 -3.67
C HIS A 136 -0.50 4.27 -2.45
N LEU A 137 -1.41 3.35 -2.08
CA LEU A 137 -2.27 3.54 -0.91
C LEU A 137 -1.49 3.68 0.40
N SER A 138 -0.43 2.89 0.61
CA SER A 138 0.40 3.03 1.81
C SER A 138 1.10 4.38 1.86
N CYS A 139 1.60 4.89 0.72
CA CYS A 139 2.21 6.21 0.63
C CYS A 139 1.20 7.35 0.86
N LEU A 140 -0.04 7.19 0.40
CA LEU A 140 -1.14 8.13 0.68
C LEU A 140 -1.47 8.18 2.18
N ILE A 141 -1.59 7.02 2.84
CA ILE A 141 -1.80 6.94 4.30
C ILE A 141 -0.63 7.58 5.04
N CYS A 142 0.61 7.26 4.65
CA CYS A 142 1.83 7.83 5.23
C CYS A 142 1.83 9.36 5.14
N THR A 143 1.57 9.90 3.96
CA THR A 143 1.54 11.36 3.73
C THR A 143 0.43 12.04 4.53
N ARG A 144 -0.72 11.40 4.68
CA ARG A 144 -1.81 11.90 5.52
C ARG A 144 -1.44 11.96 6.99
N LEU A 145 -0.79 10.93 7.50
CA LEU A 145 -0.33 10.89 8.89
C LEU A 145 0.77 11.91 9.16
N MET A 146 1.70 12.13 8.21
CA MET A 146 2.75 13.16 8.34
C MET A 146 2.18 14.57 8.46
N LYS A 147 1.05 14.87 7.79
CA LYS A 147 0.37 16.17 7.87
C LYS A 147 -0.36 16.42 9.21
N SER A 148 -0.38 15.46 10.11
CA SER A 148 -0.93 15.65 11.45
C SER A 148 -0.04 16.60 12.27
N ASN A 149 -0.64 17.48 13.08
CA ASN A 149 0.05 18.46 13.91
C ASN A 149 1.15 17.84 14.80
N TYR A 150 0.98 16.60 15.21
CA TYR A 150 1.96 15.90 16.05
C TYR A 150 3.25 15.55 15.29
N PHE A 151 3.15 15.29 13.98
CA PHE A 151 4.26 14.84 13.11
C PHE A 151 4.72 15.92 12.11
N GLU A 152 4.33 17.16 12.27
CA GLU A 152 4.65 18.29 11.38
C GLU A 152 6.16 18.44 11.10
N LYS A 153 7.01 18.11 12.08
CA LYS A 153 8.48 18.13 11.91
C LYS A 153 8.98 17.11 10.90
N ILE A 154 8.27 15.99 10.74
CA ILE A 154 8.59 14.95 9.75
C ILE A 154 8.22 15.43 8.35
N ASP A 155 7.09 16.08 8.18
CA ASP A 155 6.65 16.61 6.87
C ASP A 155 7.53 17.77 6.38
N LYS A 156 8.06 18.62 7.28
CA LYS A 156 8.92 19.76 6.92
C LYS A 156 10.34 19.36 6.48
N SER A 157 10.82 18.18 6.87
CA SER A 157 12.15 17.68 6.48
C SER A 157 12.07 16.80 5.25
N THR A 158 12.61 17.26 4.13
CA THR A 158 12.59 16.50 2.85
C THR A 158 13.28 15.13 2.98
N SER A 159 14.41 15.06 3.68
CA SER A 159 15.16 13.81 3.89
C SER A 159 14.37 12.80 4.74
N ILE A 160 13.72 13.24 5.82
CA ILE A 160 12.92 12.36 6.65
C ILE A 160 11.65 11.92 5.90
N LYS A 161 11.04 12.81 5.15
CA LYS A 161 9.86 12.51 4.33
C LYS A 161 10.14 11.45 3.29
N THR A 162 11.22 11.54 2.53
CA THR A 162 11.61 10.50 1.56
C THR A 162 11.89 9.17 2.23
N THR A 163 12.54 9.17 3.40
CA THR A 163 12.73 7.97 4.22
C THR A 163 11.39 7.33 4.61
N MET A 164 10.43 8.12 5.11
CA MET A 164 9.11 7.60 5.51
C MET A 164 8.29 7.09 4.32
N LEU A 165 8.40 7.72 3.16
CA LEU A 165 7.78 7.22 1.93
C LEU A 165 8.41 5.90 1.45
N SER A 166 9.74 5.74 1.58
CA SER A 166 10.41 4.47 1.29
C SER A 166 9.94 3.35 2.24
N VAL A 167 9.79 3.65 3.54
CA VAL A 167 9.20 2.72 4.52
C VAL A 167 7.77 2.36 4.12
N ALA A 168 6.98 3.33 3.66
CA ALA A 168 5.61 3.09 3.22
C ALA A 168 5.55 2.18 1.99
N CYS A 169 6.44 2.35 1.00
CA CYS A 169 6.53 1.45 -0.14
C CYS A 169 6.79 0.00 0.31
N ALA A 170 7.78 -0.20 1.21
CA ALA A 170 8.11 -1.53 1.73
C ALA A 170 6.91 -2.16 2.46
N THR A 171 6.17 -1.39 3.25
CA THR A 171 4.98 -1.87 3.98
C THR A 171 3.87 -2.32 3.03
N GLY A 172 3.58 -1.52 1.98
CA GLY A 172 2.56 -1.87 0.98
C GLY A 172 2.91 -3.15 0.22
N ILE A 173 4.18 -3.31 -0.18
CA ILE A 173 4.67 -4.52 -0.86
C ILE A 173 4.62 -5.73 0.08
N THR A 174 5.06 -5.55 1.33
CA THR A 174 5.03 -6.62 2.34
C THR A 174 3.62 -7.16 2.54
N PHE A 175 2.62 -6.28 2.64
CA PHE A 175 1.23 -6.73 2.79
C PHE A 175 0.75 -7.51 1.56
N ALA A 176 1.11 -7.07 0.36
CA ALA A 176 0.72 -7.73 -0.87
C ALA A 176 1.33 -9.13 -1.04
N LEU A 177 2.59 -9.30 -0.61
CA LEU A 177 3.36 -10.54 -0.76
C LEU A 177 3.29 -11.46 0.48
N GLY A 178 2.89 -10.93 1.64
CA GLY A 178 2.90 -11.65 2.91
C GLY A 178 4.30 -11.96 3.47
N CYS A 179 5.35 -11.37 2.89
CA CYS A 179 6.75 -11.64 3.24
C CYS A 179 7.51 -10.36 3.58
N PRO A 180 8.01 -10.18 4.83
CA PRO A 180 8.66 -8.94 5.24
C PRO A 180 10.00 -8.70 4.54
N LEU A 181 10.84 -9.72 4.41
CA LEU A 181 12.13 -9.59 3.71
C LEU A 181 11.95 -9.33 2.22
N GLY A 182 11.07 -10.12 1.58
CA GLY A 182 10.74 -9.93 0.16
C GLY A 182 10.18 -8.55 -0.13
N GLY A 183 9.30 -8.02 0.73
CA GLY A 183 8.74 -6.68 0.61
C GLY A 183 9.79 -5.58 0.68
N VAL A 184 10.72 -5.67 1.63
CA VAL A 184 11.80 -4.69 1.77
C VAL A 184 12.75 -4.72 0.58
N LEU A 185 13.24 -5.91 0.18
CA LEU A 185 14.16 -6.07 -0.94
C LEU A 185 13.54 -5.61 -2.25
N PHE A 186 12.30 -6.01 -2.52
CA PHE A 186 11.58 -5.57 -3.72
C PHE A 186 11.35 -4.05 -3.73
N SER A 187 11.07 -3.45 -2.57
CA SER A 187 10.90 -2.00 -2.48
C SER A 187 12.21 -1.26 -2.81
N ILE A 188 13.35 -1.77 -2.33
CA ILE A 188 14.67 -1.20 -2.67
C ILE A 188 14.92 -1.26 -4.17
N GLU A 189 14.67 -2.40 -4.78
CA GLU A 189 14.94 -2.62 -6.20
C GLU A 189 13.98 -1.81 -7.11
N SER A 190 12.69 -1.80 -6.78
CA SER A 190 11.66 -1.21 -7.65
C SER A 190 11.47 0.28 -7.48
N THR A 191 11.64 0.82 -6.25
CA THR A 191 11.28 2.21 -5.96
C THR A 191 12.45 3.12 -5.64
N ALA A 192 13.57 2.59 -5.14
CA ALA A 192 14.71 3.42 -4.74
C ALA A 192 15.70 3.61 -5.88
N SER A 193 15.96 4.86 -6.27
CA SER A 193 17.10 5.22 -7.12
C SER A 193 18.38 5.36 -6.28
N ILE A 194 18.28 5.85 -5.04
CA ILE A 194 19.35 5.92 -4.06
C ILE A 194 18.81 5.40 -2.74
N TYR A 195 19.38 4.32 -2.22
CA TYR A 195 18.94 3.71 -0.97
C TYR A 195 19.99 3.85 0.13
N MET A 196 19.62 4.51 1.22
CA MET A 196 20.48 4.57 2.41
C MET A 196 20.30 3.30 3.24
N VAL A 197 21.39 2.63 3.58
CA VAL A 197 21.39 1.42 4.42
C VAL A 197 20.69 1.66 5.79
N SER A 198 20.76 2.89 6.31
CA SER A 198 20.05 3.28 7.53
C SER A 198 18.52 3.14 7.43
N ASN A 199 17.96 3.26 6.22
CA ASN A 199 16.52 3.13 6.00
C ASN A 199 16.06 1.67 5.99
N LEU A 200 16.96 0.71 5.74
CA LEU A 200 16.66 -0.72 5.71
C LEU A 200 16.05 -1.20 7.03
N TRP A 201 16.63 -0.80 8.15
CA TRP A 201 16.11 -1.19 9.47
C TRP A 201 14.72 -0.65 9.75
N LYS A 202 14.45 0.60 9.35
CA LYS A 202 13.13 1.23 9.50
C LYS A 202 12.09 0.53 8.64
N SER A 203 12.42 0.25 7.39
CA SER A 203 11.56 -0.47 6.46
C SER A 203 11.30 -1.91 6.91
N PHE A 204 12.33 -2.59 7.38
CA PHE A 204 12.21 -3.95 7.89
C PHE A 204 11.30 -4.03 9.12
N PHE A 205 11.48 -3.12 10.08
CA PHE A 205 10.66 -3.06 11.28
C PHE A 205 9.18 -2.82 10.95
N SER A 206 8.89 -1.85 10.08
CA SER A 206 7.53 -1.59 9.58
C SER A 206 6.93 -2.83 8.90
N SER A 207 7.73 -3.51 8.06
CA SER A 207 7.32 -4.72 7.34
C SER A 207 7.03 -5.89 8.28
N VAL A 208 7.79 -6.05 9.36
CA VAL A 208 7.54 -7.09 10.37
C VAL A 208 6.21 -6.84 11.08
N ILE A 209 5.93 -5.60 11.50
CA ILE A 209 4.64 -5.24 12.13
C ILE A 209 3.48 -5.53 11.16
N CYS A 210 3.65 -5.13 9.91
CA CYS A 210 2.65 -5.36 8.87
C CYS A 210 2.38 -6.85 8.66
N CYS A 211 3.42 -7.68 8.55
CA CYS A 211 3.30 -9.12 8.38
C CYS A 211 2.69 -9.79 9.62
N PHE A 212 3.00 -9.31 10.83
CA PHE A 212 2.39 -9.80 12.05
C PHE A 212 0.88 -9.59 12.05
N ILE A 213 0.42 -8.36 11.72
CA ILE A 213 -1.01 -8.06 11.60
C ILE A 213 -1.65 -8.90 10.50
N PHE A 214 -1.00 -9.02 9.34
CA PHE A 214 -1.48 -9.88 8.26
C PHE A 214 -1.73 -11.31 8.73
N LYS A 215 -0.75 -11.93 9.41
CA LYS A 215 -0.88 -13.29 9.94
C LYS A 215 -1.95 -13.44 11.02
N MET A 216 -2.14 -12.43 11.87
CA MET A 216 -3.23 -12.45 12.86
C MET A 216 -4.62 -12.56 12.24
N PHE A 217 -4.85 -11.93 11.08
CA PHE A 217 -6.16 -11.90 10.44
C PHE A 217 -6.38 -13.03 9.44
N TYR A 218 -5.33 -13.56 8.82
CA TYR A 218 -5.43 -14.60 7.80
C TYR A 218 -5.01 -15.99 8.30
N GLY A 219 -4.41 -16.08 9.50
CA GLY A 219 -3.94 -17.33 10.09
C GLY A 219 -2.84 -18.00 9.28
N GLU A 220 -2.61 -19.29 9.54
CA GLU A 220 -1.64 -20.11 8.81
C GLU A 220 -2.14 -20.62 7.44
N THR A 221 -3.32 -20.21 7.02
CA THR A 221 -4.03 -20.77 5.86
C THR A 221 -3.52 -20.27 4.51
N ILE A 222 -2.47 -19.44 4.49
CA ILE A 222 -1.85 -18.95 3.25
C ILE A 222 -0.34 -19.21 3.32
N ILE A 223 0.03 -20.46 3.27
CA ILE A 223 1.34 -20.94 2.83
C ILE A 223 1.11 -22.04 1.81
#